data_d222752598e64c436bc98e64f836f19e
#
_entry.id   d222752598e64c436bc98e64f836f19e
#
_cell.length_a   1.000
_cell.length_b   1.000
_cell.length_c   1.000
_cell.angle_alpha   90.00
_cell.angle_beta   90.00
_cell.angle_gamma   90.00
#
_symmetry.space_group_name_H-M   'P 1'
#
loop_
_entity.id
_entity.type
_entity.pdbx_description
1 polymer ?
#
loop_
_entity_poly.entity_id
_entity_poly.type
_entity_poly.pdbx_seq_one_letter_code
_entity_poly.pdbx_strand_id
1 'polypeptide(L)'
;MGLFSNKKAQADGFSFAVDEVYALKEGKSVVVTGKMTSGKVTPGTAAICLDEEGKPAFHCTIEGIEQGTKLMKIASADMKGTYGPHYGFKLRGAVKEDVPKGAVLVPVTDELLETVIETEEPAFTAVPAPKIIDFAKFSGLTMDDFTGVPEANEADLEAVKKAGERDENLAALLPKKREDELSILVAGEGSLSEALLVPMSVKECIFMMCRLQQMNEQAEMPDYNEKGQLIYDAIVEKLKMAPSLYVLLDKATGLPYIIEGTIDVYSEEILAKHALHFYENQYHKSLVLKEIPKKSTGLPGRISLFAWLYYLGMDNILVNNGSYQLLMKRSDFLEDITEEKGAELPVPVFNPALRFEMADLMGEVRWPVTYPEREEKLAAKKNAVLNELVKSKLLVPVKYNGDLNVGQNSLSAEQGQGLILPRITNKQKQSFLPLFTDWMEFEKAYKRNDWGCVVFTMADAIRATGGDNIVINPLTENLTLDREDMKAVIEIYKNLKNVK
;
A
#
# COMPACT_ATOMS: atom_id res chain seq x y z
N MET A 1 40.02 -19.17 -5.84
CA MET A 1 39.77 -19.43 -7.27
C MET A 1 38.35 -19.92 -7.43
N GLY A 2 37.59 -19.31 -8.33
CA GLY A 2 36.27 -19.73 -8.83
C GLY A 2 35.12 -18.91 -8.25
N LEU A 3 34.88 -17.70 -8.61
CA LEU A 3 34.09 -17.19 -9.75
C LEU A 3 32.72 -17.87 -9.90
N PHE A 4 31.69 -17.32 -9.21
CA PHE A 4 30.33 -17.31 -9.73
C PHE A 4 29.93 -15.87 -10.00
N SER A 5 30.25 -15.44 -11.23
CA SER A 5 29.69 -14.27 -11.86
C SER A 5 28.24 -14.58 -12.22
N ASN A 6 27.27 -14.03 -11.47
CA ASN A 6 25.90 -13.91 -11.94
C ASN A 6 25.87 -12.89 -13.08
N LYS A 7 26.04 -13.36 -14.31
CA LYS A 7 25.63 -12.61 -15.50
C LYS A 7 24.11 -12.44 -15.43
N LYS A 8 23.66 -11.24 -15.07
CA LYS A 8 22.35 -10.77 -15.51
C LYS A 8 22.31 -10.97 -17.02
N ALA A 9 21.40 -11.81 -17.48
CA ALA A 9 21.09 -11.92 -18.89
C ALA A 9 20.57 -10.53 -19.32
N GLN A 10 21.42 -9.79 -20.01
CA GLN A 10 21.02 -8.63 -20.78
C GLN A 10 20.05 -9.17 -21.82
N ALA A 11 18.79 -8.76 -21.79
CA ALA A 11 17.80 -9.14 -22.78
C ALA A 11 18.27 -8.56 -24.11
N ASP A 12 18.86 -9.38 -24.97
CA ASP A 12 19.00 -9.05 -26.38
C ASP A 12 17.60 -8.72 -26.88
N GLY A 13 17.44 -7.57 -27.55
CA GLY A 13 16.16 -7.10 -28.02
C GLY A 13 15.40 -8.21 -28.76
N PHE A 14 14.15 -8.46 -28.37
CA PHE A 14 13.27 -9.42 -29.03
C PHE A 14 12.04 -8.70 -29.61
N SER A 15 11.42 -9.34 -30.60
CA SER A 15 10.12 -8.92 -31.12
C SER A 15 9.28 -10.16 -31.43
N PHE A 16 8.02 -10.13 -30.97
CA PHE A 16 7.06 -11.21 -31.17
C PHE A 16 5.75 -10.64 -31.70
N ALA A 17 5.42 -10.95 -32.93
CA ALA A 17 4.18 -10.57 -33.58
C ALA A 17 3.05 -11.51 -33.13
N VAL A 18 1.96 -10.97 -32.62
CA VAL A 18 0.80 -11.70 -32.12
C VAL A 18 -0.15 -12.01 -33.28
N ASP A 19 -0.48 -13.30 -33.45
CA ASP A 19 -1.45 -13.76 -34.44
C ASP A 19 -2.85 -13.95 -33.82
N GLU A 20 -2.94 -14.62 -32.66
CA GLU A 20 -4.22 -14.94 -31.99
C GLU A 20 -4.10 -14.80 -30.46
N VAL A 21 -5.27 -14.55 -29.82
CA VAL A 21 -5.38 -14.29 -28.39
C VAL A 21 -6.44 -15.19 -27.75
N TYR A 22 -6.06 -15.95 -26.71
CA TYR A 22 -6.92 -16.88 -25.99
C TYR A 22 -7.03 -16.50 -24.53
N ALA A 23 -8.26 -16.33 -24.02
CA ALA A 23 -8.52 -16.16 -22.60
C ALA A 23 -8.40 -17.49 -21.85
N LEU A 24 -7.72 -17.53 -20.72
CA LEU A 24 -7.74 -18.65 -19.79
C LEU A 24 -8.96 -18.56 -18.87
N LYS A 25 -9.50 -19.71 -18.44
CA LYS A 25 -10.78 -19.82 -17.68
C LYS A 25 -10.86 -19.00 -16.39
N GLU A 26 -9.73 -18.52 -15.85
CA GLU A 26 -9.69 -17.75 -14.62
C GLU A 26 -9.59 -16.23 -14.83
N GLY A 27 -9.65 -15.74 -16.06
CA GLY A 27 -9.74 -14.29 -16.37
C GLY A 27 -8.55 -13.40 -15.98
N LYS A 28 -7.48 -13.97 -15.41
CA LYS A 28 -6.29 -13.21 -14.94
C LYS A 28 -5.04 -13.39 -15.80
N SER A 29 -5.10 -14.22 -16.81
CA SER A 29 -3.99 -14.50 -17.73
C SER A 29 -4.53 -14.77 -19.12
N VAL A 30 -3.76 -14.38 -20.12
CA VAL A 30 -4.08 -14.59 -21.53
C VAL A 30 -2.93 -15.39 -22.18
N VAL A 31 -3.27 -16.20 -23.16
CA VAL A 31 -2.28 -16.83 -24.03
C VAL A 31 -2.36 -16.17 -25.39
N VAL A 32 -1.24 -15.66 -25.86
CA VAL A 32 -1.08 -15.14 -27.21
C VAL A 32 -0.26 -16.10 -28.03
N THR A 33 -0.70 -16.42 -29.23
CA THR A 33 0.09 -17.20 -30.19
C THR A 33 0.62 -16.28 -31.28
N GLY A 34 1.78 -16.61 -31.81
CA GLY A 34 2.39 -15.75 -32.82
C GLY A 34 3.81 -16.18 -33.18
N LYS A 35 4.53 -15.26 -33.78
CA LYS A 35 5.85 -15.48 -34.36
C LYS A 35 6.92 -14.58 -33.78
N MET A 36 8.03 -15.18 -33.33
CA MET A 36 9.26 -14.42 -33.05
C MET A 36 9.82 -13.85 -34.34
N THR A 37 9.91 -12.53 -34.44
CA THR A 37 10.43 -11.81 -35.61
C THR A 37 11.90 -11.44 -35.44
N SER A 38 12.35 -11.28 -34.19
CA SER A 38 13.77 -11.04 -33.87
C SER A 38 14.11 -11.53 -32.46
N GLY A 39 15.37 -11.79 -32.20
CA GLY A 39 15.96 -12.03 -30.89
C GLY A 39 15.54 -13.31 -30.19
N LYS A 40 15.66 -13.29 -28.86
CA LYS A 40 15.37 -14.43 -27.97
C LYS A 40 14.71 -13.94 -26.69
N VAL A 41 13.80 -14.77 -26.12
CA VAL A 41 13.10 -14.45 -24.88
C VAL A 41 12.92 -15.69 -24.01
N THR A 42 12.93 -15.49 -22.70
CA THR A 42 12.74 -16.55 -21.69
C THR A 42 11.52 -16.26 -20.82
N PRO A 43 10.91 -17.27 -20.20
CA PRO A 43 9.90 -17.05 -19.16
C PRO A 43 10.43 -16.15 -18.03
N GLY A 44 9.59 -15.29 -17.50
CA GLY A 44 9.95 -14.26 -16.51
C GLY A 44 10.35 -12.92 -17.12
N THR A 45 10.46 -12.80 -18.45
CA THR A 45 10.80 -11.54 -19.11
C THR A 45 9.62 -10.57 -19.07
N ALA A 46 9.88 -9.34 -18.65
CA ALA A 46 8.93 -8.23 -18.77
C ALA A 46 8.89 -7.73 -20.23
N ALA A 47 7.69 -7.47 -20.72
CA ALA A 47 7.45 -7.03 -22.10
C ALA A 47 6.42 -5.90 -22.15
N ILE A 48 6.49 -5.11 -23.20
CA ILE A 48 5.49 -4.11 -23.58
C ILE A 48 4.76 -4.65 -24.80
N CYS A 49 3.43 -4.58 -24.77
CA CYS A 49 2.60 -4.80 -25.92
C CYS A 49 2.41 -3.49 -26.69
N LEU A 50 2.76 -3.49 -27.96
CA LEU A 50 2.55 -2.36 -28.87
C LEU A 50 1.35 -2.66 -29.78
N ASP A 51 0.61 -1.63 -30.17
CA ASP A 51 -0.45 -1.72 -31.18
C ASP A 51 0.10 -1.70 -32.62
N GLU A 52 -0.79 -1.71 -33.61
CA GLU A 52 -0.42 -1.66 -35.05
C GLU A 52 0.34 -0.37 -35.44
N GLU A 53 0.19 0.72 -34.67
CA GLU A 53 0.88 2.00 -34.89
C GLU A 53 2.22 2.07 -34.15
N GLY A 54 2.57 1.01 -33.40
CA GLY A 54 3.78 0.94 -32.56
C GLY A 54 3.67 1.70 -31.25
N LYS A 55 2.46 2.06 -30.81
CA LYS A 55 2.22 2.71 -29.52
C LYS A 55 2.09 1.68 -28.42
N PRO A 56 2.62 1.95 -27.22
CA PRO A 56 2.46 1.08 -26.06
C PRO A 56 1.00 0.96 -25.64
N ALA A 57 0.48 -0.28 -25.58
CA ALA A 57 -0.87 -0.59 -25.13
C ALA A 57 -0.89 -0.98 -23.65
N PHE A 58 0.00 -1.89 -23.20
CA PHE A 58 0.09 -2.31 -21.81
C PHE A 58 1.42 -3.01 -21.51
N HIS A 59 1.73 -3.15 -20.22
CA HIS A 59 2.84 -3.95 -19.71
C HIS A 59 2.40 -5.36 -19.31
N CYS A 60 3.24 -6.35 -19.56
CA CYS A 60 2.99 -7.72 -19.15
C CYS A 60 4.29 -8.45 -18.77
N THR A 61 4.13 -9.64 -18.19
CA THR A 61 5.23 -10.59 -17.96
C THR A 61 4.93 -11.86 -18.73
N ILE A 62 5.89 -12.36 -19.49
CA ILE A 62 5.82 -13.66 -20.17
C ILE A 62 6.03 -14.75 -19.11
N GLU A 63 4.97 -15.36 -18.61
CA GLU A 63 5.04 -16.40 -17.57
C GLU A 63 5.49 -17.76 -18.11
N GLY A 64 5.09 -18.07 -19.33
CA GLY A 64 5.35 -19.35 -19.94
C GLY A 64 5.47 -19.26 -21.45
N ILE A 65 6.24 -20.15 -22.01
CA ILE A 65 6.46 -20.27 -23.46
C ILE A 65 6.14 -21.70 -23.87
N GLU A 66 5.33 -21.85 -24.89
CA GLU A 66 4.95 -23.16 -25.46
C GLU A 66 5.26 -23.21 -26.96
N GLN A 67 5.62 -24.41 -27.44
CA GLN A 67 5.72 -24.67 -28.85
C GLN A 67 5.06 -26.03 -29.16
N GLY A 68 3.92 -25.98 -29.84
CA GLY A 68 3.05 -27.17 -29.96
C GLY A 68 2.51 -27.56 -28.58
N THR A 69 2.87 -28.76 -28.09
CA THR A 69 2.47 -29.28 -26.76
C THR A 69 3.61 -29.26 -25.75
N LYS A 70 4.72 -28.59 -26.05
CA LYS A 70 5.92 -28.61 -25.20
C LYS A 70 6.18 -27.25 -24.57
N LEU A 71 6.44 -27.23 -23.27
CA LEU A 71 6.96 -26.09 -22.58
C LEU A 71 8.41 -25.83 -22.97
N MET A 72 8.72 -24.58 -23.31
CA MET A 72 10.03 -24.16 -23.77
C MET A 72 10.71 -23.27 -22.74
N LYS A 73 12.02 -23.45 -22.56
CA LYS A 73 12.83 -22.57 -21.70
C LYS A 73 13.24 -21.26 -22.39
N ILE A 74 13.14 -21.22 -23.71
CA ILE A 74 13.52 -20.06 -24.53
C ILE A 74 12.74 -20.09 -25.85
N ALA A 75 12.26 -18.94 -26.31
CA ALA A 75 11.81 -18.73 -27.69
C ALA A 75 12.88 -17.98 -28.47
N SER A 76 13.06 -18.28 -29.75
CA SER A 76 14.06 -17.68 -30.63
C SER A 76 13.52 -17.53 -32.03
N ALA A 77 13.85 -16.38 -32.66
CA ALA A 77 13.55 -16.13 -34.07
C ALA A 77 14.31 -17.07 -35.02
N ASP A 78 15.46 -17.60 -34.60
CA ASP A 78 16.30 -18.51 -35.38
C ASP A 78 15.88 -19.98 -35.30
N MET A 79 14.78 -20.29 -34.60
CA MET A 79 14.32 -21.68 -34.41
C MET A 79 13.95 -22.32 -35.77
N LYS A 80 14.56 -23.46 -36.02
CA LYS A 80 14.27 -24.29 -37.20
C LYS A 80 13.48 -25.56 -36.76
N GLY A 81 12.65 -26.05 -37.61
CA GLY A 81 11.83 -27.26 -37.36
C GLY A 81 10.38 -27.10 -37.77
N THR A 82 9.54 -28.05 -37.40
CA THR A 82 8.14 -28.14 -37.84
C THR A 82 7.32 -26.89 -37.53
N TYR A 83 7.57 -26.27 -36.36
CA TYR A 83 6.85 -25.07 -35.93
C TYR A 83 7.63 -23.78 -36.23
N GLY A 84 8.92 -23.88 -36.64
CA GLY A 84 9.77 -22.74 -36.85
C GLY A 84 9.80 -21.77 -35.64
N PRO A 85 9.75 -20.46 -35.84
CA PRO A 85 9.75 -19.47 -34.75
C PRO A 85 8.34 -19.14 -34.20
N HIS A 86 7.34 -20.03 -34.34
CA HIS A 86 5.99 -19.84 -33.79
C HIS A 86 5.89 -20.42 -32.37
N TYR A 87 5.29 -19.64 -31.48
CA TYR A 87 5.14 -19.97 -30.05
C TYR A 87 3.79 -19.51 -29.50
N GLY A 88 3.40 -20.07 -28.36
CA GLY A 88 2.39 -19.54 -27.47
C GLY A 88 3.06 -18.91 -26.24
N PHE A 89 2.69 -17.70 -25.90
CA PHE A 89 3.15 -17.03 -24.70
C PHE A 89 2.00 -16.84 -23.73
N LYS A 90 2.15 -17.36 -22.52
CA LYS A 90 1.25 -17.05 -21.41
C LYS A 90 1.68 -15.73 -20.80
N LEU A 91 0.80 -14.74 -20.84
CA LEU A 91 1.04 -13.39 -20.31
C LEU A 91 0.31 -13.20 -18.99
N ARG A 92 0.99 -12.60 -18.03
CA ARG A 92 0.41 -12.11 -16.78
C ARG A 92 0.35 -10.60 -16.83
N GLY A 93 -0.73 -10.02 -16.29
CA GLY A 93 -0.95 -8.57 -16.28
C GLY A 93 -1.78 -8.07 -17.47
N ALA A 94 -2.35 -8.98 -18.29
CA ALA A 94 -3.21 -8.65 -19.41
C ALA A 94 -4.46 -9.54 -19.43
N VAL A 95 -5.56 -9.01 -19.94
CA VAL A 95 -6.75 -9.76 -20.30
C VAL A 95 -6.91 -9.73 -21.83
N LYS A 96 -7.81 -10.58 -22.36
CA LYS A 96 -7.96 -10.74 -23.82
C LYS A 96 -8.31 -9.43 -24.54
N GLU A 97 -9.10 -8.61 -23.88
CA GLU A 97 -9.64 -7.33 -24.38
C GLU A 97 -8.57 -6.25 -24.46
N ASP A 98 -7.46 -6.40 -23.70
CA ASP A 98 -6.34 -5.44 -23.70
C ASP A 98 -5.40 -5.62 -24.89
N VAL A 99 -5.38 -6.81 -25.50
CA VAL A 99 -4.45 -7.11 -26.59
C VAL A 99 -4.99 -6.59 -27.92
N PRO A 100 -4.43 -5.53 -28.49
CA PRO A 100 -4.90 -4.97 -29.73
C PRO A 100 -4.65 -5.93 -30.91
N LYS A 101 -5.42 -5.76 -31.97
CA LYS A 101 -5.20 -6.49 -33.20
C LYS A 101 -3.86 -6.08 -33.82
N GLY A 102 -3.09 -7.05 -34.31
CA GLY A 102 -1.75 -6.76 -34.86
C GLY A 102 -0.68 -6.45 -33.82
N ALA A 103 -0.95 -6.76 -32.54
CA ALA A 103 -0.05 -6.46 -31.43
C ALA A 103 1.36 -7.05 -31.63
N VAL A 104 2.35 -6.35 -31.09
CA VAL A 104 3.74 -6.81 -31.05
C VAL A 104 4.26 -6.72 -29.62
N LEU A 105 4.85 -7.79 -29.10
CA LEU A 105 5.53 -7.79 -27.80
C LEU A 105 7.02 -7.48 -28.01
N VAL A 106 7.52 -6.53 -27.25
CA VAL A 106 8.93 -6.09 -27.23
C VAL A 106 9.47 -6.01 -25.81
N PRO A 107 10.80 -6.03 -25.60
CA PRO A 107 11.36 -5.84 -24.26
C PRO A 107 11.07 -4.44 -23.73
N VAL A 108 11.00 -4.34 -22.42
CA VAL A 108 10.88 -3.05 -21.71
C VAL A 108 12.19 -2.30 -21.87
N THR A 109 12.17 -1.12 -22.51
CA THR A 109 13.30 -0.18 -22.59
C THR A 109 12.93 1.09 -21.82
N ASP A 110 13.93 1.83 -21.34
CA ASP A 110 13.71 3.09 -20.60
C ASP A 110 12.94 4.11 -21.47
N GLU A 111 13.22 4.15 -22.76
CA GLU A 111 12.56 5.03 -23.73
C GLU A 111 11.07 4.67 -23.94
N LEU A 112 10.74 3.37 -23.98
CA LEU A 112 9.36 2.89 -24.05
C LEU A 112 8.62 3.04 -22.72
N LEU A 113 9.32 2.95 -21.59
CA LEU A 113 8.75 3.25 -20.27
C LEU A 113 8.34 4.72 -20.15
N GLU A 114 9.16 5.62 -20.62
CA GLU A 114 8.83 7.05 -20.66
C GLU A 114 7.60 7.33 -21.53
N THR A 115 7.48 6.68 -22.69
CA THR A 115 6.32 6.83 -23.60
C THR A 115 5.04 6.24 -23.00
N VAL A 116 5.12 5.12 -22.26
CA VAL A 116 3.96 4.54 -21.55
C VAL A 116 3.52 5.45 -20.42
N ILE A 117 4.47 6.04 -19.69
CA ILE A 117 4.16 7.03 -18.64
C ILE A 117 3.51 8.28 -19.25
N GLU A 118 3.88 8.66 -20.46
CA GLU A 118 3.26 9.77 -21.21
C GLU A 118 1.87 9.44 -21.77
N THR A 119 1.60 8.18 -22.15
CA THR A 119 0.29 7.74 -22.64
C THR A 119 -0.71 7.39 -21.53
N GLU A 120 -0.25 7.06 -20.33
CA GLU A 120 -1.06 7.03 -19.11
C GLU A 120 -1.29 8.43 -18.53
N GLU A 121 -0.97 9.49 -19.25
CA GLU A 121 -1.47 10.80 -18.87
C GLU A 121 -2.98 10.73 -18.80
N PRO A 122 -3.58 10.91 -17.59
CA PRO A 122 -4.96 11.32 -17.57
C PRO A 122 -5.00 12.60 -18.39
N ALA A 123 -5.70 12.62 -19.52
CA ALA A 123 -5.79 13.74 -20.43
C ALA A 123 -6.30 14.99 -19.73
N PHE A 124 -5.37 15.75 -19.13
CA PHE A 124 -5.62 17.05 -18.53
C PHE A 124 -5.45 18.12 -19.60
N THR A 125 -6.42 18.22 -20.48
CA THR A 125 -6.54 19.40 -21.31
C THR A 125 -6.88 20.62 -20.45
N ALA A 126 -6.23 21.72 -20.74
CA ALA A 126 -6.22 22.99 -20.00
C ALA A 126 -7.53 23.78 -20.04
N VAL A 127 -8.65 23.16 -19.74
CA VAL A 127 -9.93 23.84 -19.49
C VAL A 127 -10.51 23.20 -18.23
N PRO A 128 -11.03 23.96 -17.26
CA PRO A 128 -11.64 23.39 -16.05
C PRO A 128 -13.01 22.79 -16.37
N ALA A 129 -13.06 21.79 -17.25
CA ALA A 129 -14.20 20.92 -17.29
C ALA A 129 -14.07 19.98 -16.08
N PRO A 130 -15.15 19.73 -15.32
CA PRO A 130 -15.13 18.79 -14.23
C PRO A 130 -14.64 17.44 -14.76
N LYS A 131 -13.53 16.91 -14.23
CA LYS A 131 -13.05 15.60 -14.59
C LYS A 131 -13.97 14.55 -14.03
N ILE A 132 -14.41 13.64 -14.88
CA ILE A 132 -15.05 12.43 -14.45
C ILE A 132 -13.93 11.49 -13.98
N ILE A 133 -13.68 11.45 -12.66
CA ILE A 133 -12.91 10.36 -12.07
C ILE A 133 -13.88 9.19 -11.96
N ASP A 134 -13.51 8.05 -12.51
CA ASP A 134 -14.31 6.84 -12.37
C ASP A 134 -14.20 6.29 -10.94
N PHE A 135 -15.00 6.86 -10.04
CA PHE A 135 -15.10 6.40 -8.65
C PHE A 135 -15.62 4.97 -8.51
N ALA A 136 -16.09 4.31 -9.59
CA ALA A 136 -16.50 2.92 -9.50
C ALA A 136 -15.33 1.95 -9.36
N LYS A 137 -14.12 2.35 -9.72
CA LYS A 137 -12.91 1.60 -9.35
C LYS A 137 -12.50 1.81 -7.89
N PHE A 138 -12.93 2.91 -7.32
CA PHE A 138 -12.76 3.28 -5.92
C PHE A 138 -14.17 3.47 -5.40
N SER A 139 -14.77 2.45 -4.80
CA SER A 139 -16.09 2.58 -4.17
C SER A 139 -16.03 3.71 -3.15
N GLY A 140 -16.27 4.92 -3.61
CA GLY A 140 -16.48 6.09 -2.79
C GLY A 140 -17.81 5.88 -2.09
N LEU A 141 -17.80 5.08 -1.03
CA LEU A 141 -18.90 4.95 -0.12
C LEU A 141 -18.98 6.26 0.65
N THR A 142 -20.07 6.97 0.50
CA THR A 142 -20.41 8.06 1.42
C THR A 142 -20.84 7.45 2.75
N MET A 143 -20.81 8.23 3.82
CA MET A 143 -21.28 7.77 5.13
C MET A 143 -22.77 7.36 5.11
N ASP A 144 -23.56 7.84 4.13
CA ASP A 144 -24.95 7.50 3.94
C ASP A 144 -25.19 6.17 3.22
N ASP A 145 -24.16 5.61 2.56
CA ASP A 145 -24.27 4.30 1.90
C ASP A 145 -24.37 3.13 2.89
N PHE A 146 -24.32 3.42 4.20
CA PHE A 146 -24.40 2.44 5.30
C PHE A 146 -25.79 2.35 5.94
N THR A 147 -26.76 3.15 5.53
CA THR A 147 -28.15 3.03 5.97
C THR A 147 -28.86 1.88 5.25
N GLY A 148 -28.51 0.65 5.56
CA GLY A 148 -29.09 -0.53 4.91
C GLY A 148 -28.20 -1.76 4.98
N VAL A 149 -27.26 -1.78 5.92
CA VAL A 149 -26.43 -2.97 6.19
C VAL A 149 -27.39 -4.10 6.63
N PRO A 150 -27.38 -5.28 5.96
CA PRO A 150 -28.21 -6.40 6.38
C PRO A 150 -27.99 -6.72 7.85
N GLU A 151 -29.07 -7.06 8.57
CA GLU A 151 -28.92 -7.57 9.93
C GLU A 151 -27.93 -8.74 9.95
N ALA A 152 -27.03 -8.75 10.95
CA ALA A 152 -26.05 -9.80 11.12
C ALA A 152 -26.77 -11.14 11.31
N ASN A 153 -26.43 -12.13 10.51
CA ASN A 153 -26.87 -13.48 10.75
C ASN A 153 -25.99 -14.16 11.81
N GLU A 154 -26.45 -15.30 12.37
CA GLU A 154 -25.70 -16.04 13.38
C GLU A 154 -24.29 -16.45 12.91
N ALA A 155 -24.11 -16.74 11.62
CA ALA A 155 -22.82 -17.13 11.03
C ALA A 155 -21.83 -15.96 11.02
N ASP A 156 -22.30 -14.73 10.75
CA ASP A 156 -21.46 -13.52 10.78
C ASP A 156 -21.01 -13.19 12.20
N LEU A 157 -21.93 -13.35 13.19
CA LEU A 157 -21.61 -13.16 14.61
C LEU A 157 -20.64 -14.24 15.13
N GLU A 158 -20.78 -15.50 14.68
CA GLU A 158 -19.83 -16.56 14.99
C GLU A 158 -18.46 -16.30 14.35
N ALA A 159 -18.43 -15.81 13.11
CA ALA A 159 -17.19 -15.42 12.44
C ALA A 159 -16.46 -14.31 13.22
N VAL A 160 -17.18 -13.27 13.67
CA VAL A 160 -16.61 -12.20 14.51
C VAL A 160 -16.12 -12.70 15.86
N LYS A 161 -16.85 -13.65 16.51
CA LYS A 161 -16.40 -14.27 17.77
C LYS A 161 -15.16 -15.13 17.58
N LYS A 162 -15.14 -15.99 16.55
CA LYS A 162 -13.97 -16.82 16.20
C LYS A 162 -12.77 -15.97 15.80
N ALA A 163 -13.04 -14.80 15.25
CA ALA A 163 -12.03 -13.84 14.89
C ALA A 163 -11.26 -13.29 16.09
N GLY A 164 -11.88 -13.21 17.26
CA GLY A 164 -11.20 -12.87 18.52
C GLY A 164 -10.46 -14.05 19.16
N GLU A 165 -10.72 -15.28 18.72
CA GLU A 165 -10.05 -16.48 19.21
C GLU A 165 -8.87 -16.79 18.28
N ARG A 166 -7.65 -16.80 18.82
CA ARG A 166 -6.45 -17.17 18.07
C ARG A 166 -6.54 -18.60 17.57
N ASP A 167 -6.35 -18.79 16.28
CA ASP A 167 -6.03 -20.10 15.75
C ASP A 167 -4.52 -20.38 15.94
N GLU A 168 -4.17 -20.95 17.09
CA GLU A 168 -2.81 -21.35 17.44
C GLU A 168 -2.21 -22.37 16.44
N ASN A 169 -3.05 -23.02 15.62
CA ASN A 169 -2.62 -24.00 14.64
C ASN A 169 -2.08 -23.38 13.33
N LEU A 170 -2.32 -22.11 13.08
CA LEU A 170 -1.83 -21.40 11.87
C LEU A 170 -0.38 -20.97 12.00
N ALA A 171 0.16 -20.92 13.21
CA ALA A 171 1.52 -20.49 13.43
C ALA A 171 2.51 -21.57 12.98
N ALA A 172 3.43 -21.22 12.12
CA ALA A 172 4.62 -22.01 11.90
C ALA A 172 5.53 -21.91 13.14
N LEU A 173 5.16 -22.64 14.20
CA LEU A 173 5.89 -22.67 15.47
C LEU A 173 7.28 -23.28 15.26
N LEU A 174 8.17 -23.01 16.18
CA LEU A 174 9.46 -23.68 16.23
C LEU A 174 9.27 -25.18 16.54
N PRO A 175 10.15 -26.05 16.05
CA PRO A 175 10.17 -27.44 16.49
C PRO A 175 10.36 -27.52 18.02
N LYS A 176 9.64 -28.42 18.69
CA LYS A 176 9.66 -28.54 20.17
C LYS A 176 11.08 -28.63 20.76
N LYS A 177 11.93 -29.40 20.11
CA LYS A 177 13.35 -29.48 20.49
C LYS A 177 14.03 -28.11 20.52
N ARG A 178 13.74 -27.26 19.52
CA ARG A 178 14.31 -25.92 19.44
C ARG A 178 13.77 -24.97 20.49
N GLU A 179 12.46 -25.06 20.77
CA GLU A 179 11.87 -24.33 21.89
C GLU A 179 12.51 -24.68 23.24
N ASP A 180 12.77 -25.98 23.48
CA ASP A 180 13.40 -26.45 24.71
C ASP A 180 14.84 -25.93 24.81
N GLU A 181 15.63 -25.97 23.74
CA GLU A 181 16.99 -25.40 23.69
C GLU A 181 16.99 -23.91 24.02
N LEU A 182 16.10 -23.13 23.38
CA LEU A 182 15.99 -21.68 23.61
C LEU A 182 15.47 -21.37 25.03
N SER A 183 14.56 -22.18 25.57
CA SER A 183 14.06 -22.04 26.93
C SER A 183 15.17 -22.23 27.98
N ILE A 184 16.04 -23.23 27.77
CA ILE A 184 17.20 -23.46 28.64
C ILE A 184 18.16 -22.28 28.57
N LEU A 185 18.41 -21.72 27.38
CA LEU A 185 19.28 -20.57 27.19
C LEU A 185 18.76 -19.32 27.91
N VAL A 186 17.44 -19.10 27.89
CA VAL A 186 16.80 -17.99 28.61
C VAL A 186 16.85 -18.17 30.12
N ALA A 187 16.67 -19.40 30.61
CA ALA A 187 16.63 -19.73 32.04
C ALA A 187 18.02 -19.65 32.72
N GLY A 188 19.12 -19.85 31.99
CA GLY A 188 20.47 -19.88 32.53
C GLY A 188 20.94 -18.52 33.02
N GLU A 189 21.50 -18.45 34.24
CA GLU A 189 22.10 -17.20 34.77
C GLU A 189 23.33 -16.79 33.94
N GLY A 190 23.35 -15.52 33.47
CA GLY A 190 24.51 -14.91 32.78
C GLY A 190 24.89 -15.55 31.44
N SER A 191 24.04 -16.43 30.88
CA SER A 191 24.37 -17.22 29.69
C SER A 191 24.03 -16.52 28.37
N LEU A 192 23.22 -15.48 28.39
CA LEU A 192 22.80 -14.78 27.15
C LEU A 192 23.84 -13.72 26.79
N SER A 193 24.25 -13.72 25.53
CA SER A 193 25.15 -12.69 24.98
C SER A 193 24.72 -12.32 23.57
N GLU A 194 25.08 -11.13 23.11
CA GLU A 194 24.81 -10.65 21.75
C GLU A 194 25.30 -11.66 20.68
N ALA A 195 26.49 -12.23 20.86
CA ALA A 195 27.06 -13.21 19.93
C ALA A 195 26.19 -14.46 19.76
N LEU A 196 25.45 -14.88 20.78
CA LEU A 196 24.53 -16.01 20.74
C LEU A 196 23.24 -15.65 19.97
N LEU A 197 22.82 -14.39 19.99
CA LEU A 197 21.62 -13.93 19.32
C LEU A 197 21.85 -13.67 17.82
N VAL A 198 23.07 -13.38 17.39
CA VAL A 198 23.39 -13.07 15.98
C VAL A 198 22.86 -14.14 15.00
N PRO A 199 23.11 -15.46 15.18
CA PRO A 199 22.64 -16.48 14.24
C PRO A 199 21.15 -16.82 14.34
N MET A 200 20.44 -16.31 15.34
CA MET A 200 19.03 -16.62 15.58
C MET A 200 18.12 -15.84 14.61
N SER A 201 17.01 -16.43 14.24
CA SER A 201 15.94 -15.76 13.48
C SER A 201 15.17 -14.76 14.37
N VAL A 202 14.41 -13.85 13.74
CA VAL A 202 13.49 -12.94 14.45
C VAL A 202 12.49 -13.76 15.27
N LYS A 203 11.95 -14.84 14.69
CA LYS A 203 10.98 -15.73 15.35
C LYS A 203 11.55 -16.38 16.61
N GLU A 204 12.81 -16.86 16.56
CA GLU A 204 13.50 -17.43 17.72
C GLU A 204 13.72 -16.39 18.81
N CYS A 205 14.14 -15.17 18.44
CA CYS A 205 14.31 -14.09 19.41
C CYS A 205 12.99 -13.69 20.07
N ILE A 206 11.89 -13.60 19.30
CA ILE A 206 10.56 -13.29 19.86
C ILE A 206 10.09 -14.43 20.77
N PHE A 207 10.30 -15.70 20.40
CA PHE A 207 10.01 -16.83 21.28
C PHE A 207 10.76 -16.69 22.62
N MET A 208 12.05 -16.37 22.57
CA MET A 208 12.86 -16.15 23.80
C MET A 208 12.31 -15.02 24.65
N MET A 209 11.85 -13.92 24.04
CA MET A 209 11.20 -12.80 24.75
C MET A 209 9.92 -13.25 25.45
N CYS A 210 9.03 -13.94 24.72
CA CYS A 210 7.79 -14.48 25.29
C CYS A 210 8.09 -15.47 26.45
N ARG A 211 9.12 -16.31 26.28
CA ARG A 211 9.50 -17.28 27.30
C ARG A 211 10.11 -16.62 28.53
N LEU A 212 10.94 -15.61 28.34
CA LEU A 212 11.52 -14.81 29.42
C LEU A 212 10.41 -14.13 30.25
N GLN A 213 9.43 -13.52 29.58
CA GLN A 213 8.29 -12.90 30.24
C GLN A 213 7.50 -13.93 31.05
N GLN A 214 7.16 -15.07 30.45
CA GLN A 214 6.40 -16.15 31.12
C GLN A 214 7.14 -16.69 32.35
N MET A 215 8.46 -16.84 32.28
CA MET A 215 9.27 -17.29 33.41
C MET A 215 9.28 -16.26 34.53
N ASN A 216 9.43 -14.97 34.19
CA ASN A 216 9.42 -13.91 35.18
C ASN A 216 8.06 -13.71 35.86
N GLU A 217 6.95 -13.99 35.17
CA GLU A 217 5.61 -14.00 35.75
C GLU A 217 5.42 -15.16 36.76
N GLN A 218 6.10 -16.29 36.53
CA GLN A 218 6.05 -17.46 37.45
C GLN A 218 6.99 -17.29 38.66
N ALA A 219 8.15 -16.71 38.44
CA ALA A 219 9.16 -16.44 39.46
C ALA A 219 10.04 -15.27 39.00
N GLU A 220 10.14 -14.24 39.84
CA GLU A 220 10.94 -13.06 39.57
C GLU A 220 12.38 -13.44 39.20
N MET A 221 12.84 -13.01 38.03
CA MET A 221 14.17 -13.29 37.53
C MET A 221 15.09 -12.08 37.73
N PRO A 222 16.22 -12.20 38.44
CA PRO A 222 17.12 -11.08 38.75
C PRO A 222 17.65 -10.37 37.50
N ASP A 223 17.91 -11.10 36.41
CA ASP A 223 18.44 -10.62 35.14
C ASP A 223 17.40 -10.40 34.03
N TYR A 224 16.12 -10.35 34.41
CA TYR A 224 14.99 -10.17 33.47
C TYR A 224 15.15 -8.96 32.55
N ASN A 225 15.43 -7.79 33.13
CA ASN A 225 15.55 -6.56 32.37
C ASN A 225 16.75 -6.56 31.43
N GLU A 226 17.90 -7.08 31.89
CA GLU A 226 19.13 -7.14 31.08
C GLU A 226 18.96 -8.08 29.89
N LYS A 227 18.40 -9.27 30.12
CA LYS A 227 18.10 -10.24 29.05
C LYS A 227 17.02 -9.72 28.10
N GLY A 228 15.98 -9.12 28.67
CA GLY A 228 14.90 -8.54 27.88
C GLY A 228 15.40 -7.46 26.92
N GLN A 229 16.22 -6.54 27.41
CA GLN A 229 16.81 -5.49 26.58
C GLN A 229 17.72 -6.08 25.49
N LEU A 230 18.58 -7.04 25.85
CA LEU A 230 19.48 -7.67 24.89
C LEU A 230 18.73 -8.38 23.75
N ILE A 231 17.68 -9.12 24.08
CA ILE A 231 16.82 -9.81 23.08
C ILE A 231 16.07 -8.77 22.24
N TYR A 232 15.53 -7.72 22.88
CA TYR A 232 14.79 -6.67 22.19
C TYR A 232 15.66 -5.93 21.17
N ASP A 233 16.85 -5.51 21.56
CA ASP A 233 17.81 -4.84 20.68
C ASP A 233 18.21 -5.72 19.49
N ALA A 234 18.39 -7.03 19.74
CA ALA A 234 18.65 -7.99 18.67
C ALA A 234 17.48 -8.10 17.69
N ILE A 235 16.22 -8.08 18.16
CA ILE A 235 15.03 -8.09 17.30
C ILE A 235 14.98 -6.81 16.45
N VAL A 236 15.18 -5.64 17.06
CA VAL A 236 15.20 -4.35 16.37
C VAL A 236 16.24 -4.36 15.24
N GLU A 237 17.48 -4.74 15.55
CA GLU A 237 18.54 -4.79 14.54
C GLU A 237 18.26 -5.80 13.43
N LYS A 238 17.74 -6.99 13.76
CA LYS A 238 17.36 -7.99 12.74
C LYS A 238 16.28 -7.47 11.81
N LEU A 239 15.25 -6.80 12.32
CA LEU A 239 14.19 -6.22 11.51
C LEU A 239 14.69 -5.05 10.66
N LYS A 240 15.57 -4.18 11.19
CA LYS A 240 16.23 -3.12 10.42
C LYS A 240 17.10 -3.69 9.29
N MET A 241 17.73 -4.84 9.52
CA MET A 241 18.66 -5.48 8.59
C MET A 241 17.99 -6.50 7.66
N ALA A 242 16.72 -6.86 7.90
CA ALA A 242 16.00 -7.83 7.11
C ALA A 242 16.03 -7.46 5.61
N PRO A 243 16.30 -8.42 4.71
CA PRO A 243 16.29 -8.16 3.28
C PRO A 243 14.90 -7.77 2.77
N SER A 244 13.86 -8.33 3.36
CA SER A 244 12.46 -8.02 3.13
C SER A 244 11.66 -8.19 4.41
N LEU A 245 10.59 -7.40 4.54
CA LEU A 245 9.52 -7.58 5.52
C LEU A 245 8.19 -7.71 4.77
N TYR A 246 7.18 -8.28 5.43
CA TYR A 246 5.90 -8.55 4.80
C TYR A 246 4.79 -7.86 5.59
N VAL A 247 3.84 -7.26 4.86
CA VAL A 247 2.68 -6.58 5.45
C VAL A 247 1.41 -6.98 4.71
N LEU A 248 0.29 -6.95 5.41
CA LEU A 248 -1.03 -7.10 4.80
C LEU A 248 -1.59 -5.72 4.50
N LEU A 249 -2.01 -5.52 3.26
CA LEU A 249 -2.61 -4.26 2.81
C LEU A 249 -4.10 -4.46 2.57
N ASP A 250 -4.91 -3.48 2.94
CA ASP A 250 -6.28 -3.39 2.45
C ASP A 250 -6.27 -3.27 0.92
N LYS A 251 -6.99 -4.16 0.25
CA LYS A 251 -6.97 -4.27 -1.21
C LYS A 251 -7.56 -3.04 -1.92
N ALA A 252 -8.46 -2.33 -1.27
CA ALA A 252 -9.13 -1.18 -1.86
C ALA A 252 -8.30 0.11 -1.74
N THR A 253 -7.58 0.29 -0.62
CA THR A 253 -6.76 1.48 -0.37
C THR A 253 -5.28 1.27 -0.72
N GLY A 254 -4.80 0.03 -0.69
CA GLY A 254 -3.37 -0.28 -0.75
C GLY A 254 -2.59 0.17 0.51
N LEU A 255 -3.29 0.52 1.60
CA LEU A 255 -2.68 0.88 2.88
C LEU A 255 -2.53 -0.33 3.79
N PRO A 256 -1.57 -0.32 4.75
CA PRO A 256 -1.47 -1.36 5.75
C PRO A 256 -2.78 -1.55 6.50
N TYR A 257 -3.18 -2.81 6.69
CA TYR A 257 -4.39 -3.14 7.41
C TYR A 257 -4.19 -2.91 8.92
N ILE A 258 -5.10 -2.14 9.51
CA ILE A 258 -5.06 -1.77 10.93
C ILE A 258 -5.96 -2.71 11.72
N ILE A 259 -5.44 -3.25 12.83
CA ILE A 259 -6.17 -4.11 13.77
C ILE A 259 -5.99 -3.53 15.17
N GLU A 260 -7.06 -3.08 15.77
CA GLU A 260 -7.06 -2.53 17.14
C GLU A 260 -5.93 -1.51 17.38
N GLY A 261 -5.71 -0.62 16.41
CA GLY A 261 -4.69 0.41 16.51
C GLY A 261 -3.25 -0.05 16.24
N THR A 262 -3.08 -1.30 15.80
CA THR A 262 -1.78 -1.89 15.41
C THR A 262 -1.76 -2.27 13.95
N ILE A 263 -0.58 -2.44 13.40
CA ILE A 263 -0.35 -3.06 12.10
C ILE A 263 0.50 -4.32 12.26
N ASP A 264 0.21 -5.32 11.47
CA ASP A 264 0.98 -6.56 11.45
C ASP A 264 2.16 -6.45 10.49
N VAL A 265 3.36 -6.72 10.99
CA VAL A 265 4.60 -6.84 10.21
C VAL A 265 5.17 -8.23 10.42
N TYR A 266 5.47 -8.93 9.35
CA TYR A 266 5.98 -10.30 9.39
C TYR A 266 7.42 -10.35 8.91
N SER A 267 8.26 -11.09 9.65
CA SER A 267 9.66 -11.33 9.29
C SER A 267 9.84 -12.43 8.24
N GLU A 268 8.82 -13.27 8.05
CA GLU A 268 8.83 -14.41 7.13
C GLU A 268 7.56 -14.43 6.27
N GLU A 269 7.70 -14.72 4.96
CA GLU A 269 6.58 -14.77 4.02
C GLU A 269 5.52 -15.80 4.44
N ILE A 270 5.96 -16.95 4.98
CA ILE A 270 5.05 -18.02 5.38
C ILE A 270 4.10 -17.57 6.51
N LEU A 271 4.59 -16.79 7.47
CA LEU A 271 3.76 -16.26 8.55
C LEU A 271 2.73 -15.27 8.01
N ALA A 272 3.15 -14.40 7.10
CA ALA A 272 2.25 -13.44 6.47
C ALA A 272 1.18 -14.10 5.59
N LYS A 273 1.52 -15.20 4.89
CA LYS A 273 0.56 -16.00 4.12
C LYS A 273 -0.47 -16.69 5.01
N HIS A 274 -0.04 -17.22 6.15
CA HIS A 274 -0.96 -17.82 7.14
C HIS A 274 -1.92 -16.77 7.69
N ALA A 275 -1.42 -15.60 8.06
CA ALA A 275 -2.25 -14.51 8.54
C ALA A 275 -3.22 -14.01 7.46
N LEU A 276 -2.77 -13.84 6.22
CA LEU A 276 -3.65 -13.49 5.10
C LEU A 276 -4.80 -14.48 4.97
N HIS A 277 -4.48 -15.79 4.95
CA HIS A 277 -5.48 -16.85 4.86
C HIS A 277 -6.47 -16.81 6.02
N PHE A 278 -5.98 -16.59 7.25
CA PHE A 278 -6.80 -16.44 8.44
C PHE A 278 -7.76 -15.25 8.31
N TYR A 279 -7.26 -14.06 7.98
CA TYR A 279 -8.08 -12.86 7.84
C TYR A 279 -9.10 -12.95 6.70
N GLU A 280 -8.75 -13.57 5.58
CA GLU A 280 -9.68 -13.75 4.46
C GLU A 280 -10.81 -14.75 4.81
N ASN A 281 -10.48 -15.87 5.46
CA ASN A 281 -11.45 -16.94 5.69
C ASN A 281 -12.27 -16.76 6.98
N GLN A 282 -11.67 -16.22 8.04
CA GLN A 282 -12.34 -16.07 9.33
C GLN A 282 -12.98 -14.69 9.49
N TYR A 283 -12.30 -13.65 9.00
CA TYR A 283 -12.77 -12.26 9.12
C TYR A 283 -13.44 -11.73 7.85
N HIS A 284 -13.39 -12.47 6.75
CA HIS A 284 -13.87 -12.00 5.45
C HIS A 284 -13.25 -10.66 5.02
N LYS A 285 -11.98 -10.43 5.37
CA LYS A 285 -11.24 -9.22 4.99
C LYS A 285 -10.70 -9.35 3.57
N SER A 286 -10.78 -8.27 2.81
CA SER A 286 -10.21 -8.21 1.46
C SER A 286 -8.80 -7.62 1.54
N LEU A 287 -7.81 -8.49 1.74
CA LEU A 287 -6.41 -8.10 1.94
C LEU A 287 -5.52 -8.59 0.80
N VAL A 288 -4.31 -8.05 0.73
CA VAL A 288 -3.24 -8.50 -0.16
C VAL A 288 -1.92 -8.50 0.57
N LEU A 289 -1.15 -9.58 0.40
CA LEU A 289 0.20 -9.67 0.94
C LEU A 289 1.16 -8.81 0.11
N LYS A 290 1.93 -7.96 0.78
CA LYS A 290 2.96 -7.13 0.17
C LYS A 290 4.32 -7.43 0.78
N GLU A 291 5.27 -7.86 -0.06
CA GLU A 291 6.68 -7.87 0.29
C GLU A 291 7.27 -6.46 0.18
N ILE A 292 7.97 -6.02 1.22
CA ILE A 292 8.66 -4.72 1.29
C ILE A 292 10.16 -4.97 1.40
N PRO A 293 10.91 -4.88 0.30
CA PRO A 293 12.37 -5.01 0.34
C PRO A 293 13.03 -3.89 1.13
N LYS A 294 14.16 -4.18 1.81
CA LYS A 294 14.92 -3.18 2.57
C LYS A 294 15.31 -1.96 1.73
N LYS A 295 15.70 -2.19 0.47
CA LYS A 295 15.95 -1.13 -0.52
C LYS A 295 14.68 -0.96 -1.35
N SER A 296 13.64 -0.40 -0.76
CA SER A 296 12.35 -0.33 -1.38
C SER A 296 12.37 0.44 -2.69
N THR A 297 11.92 -0.22 -3.75
CA THR A 297 11.55 0.42 -5.03
C THR A 297 10.03 0.40 -5.23
N GLY A 298 9.27 -0.19 -4.32
CA GLY A 298 7.84 -0.48 -4.50
C GLY A 298 6.88 0.31 -3.61
N LEU A 299 7.39 1.16 -2.70
CA LEU A 299 6.56 2.05 -1.90
C LEU A 299 6.53 3.47 -2.49
N PRO A 300 5.45 4.23 -2.25
CA PRO A 300 5.38 5.63 -2.63
C PRO A 300 6.61 6.41 -2.12
N GLY A 301 7.21 7.24 -2.98
CA GLY A 301 8.39 8.03 -2.61
C GLY A 301 9.70 7.24 -2.43
N ARG A 302 9.76 5.95 -2.73
CA ARG A 302 10.94 5.07 -2.55
C ARG A 302 11.47 5.05 -1.11
N ILE A 303 10.59 5.18 -0.14
CA ILE A 303 10.92 5.21 1.29
C ILE A 303 10.91 3.81 1.89
N SER A 304 11.58 3.64 3.04
CA SER A 304 11.54 2.38 3.80
C SER A 304 10.15 2.10 4.38
N LEU A 305 9.88 0.84 4.81
CA LEU A 305 8.65 0.49 5.49
C LEU A 305 8.37 1.42 6.68
N PHE A 306 9.34 1.57 7.59
CA PHE A 306 9.15 2.36 8.82
C PHE A 306 8.95 3.86 8.55
N ALA A 307 9.57 4.41 7.50
CA ALA A 307 9.29 5.76 7.05
C ALA A 307 7.89 5.89 6.45
N TRP A 308 7.42 4.89 5.70
CA TRP A 308 6.04 4.87 5.21
C TRP A 308 5.02 4.82 6.36
N LEU A 309 5.26 3.95 7.36
CA LEU A 309 4.41 3.88 8.56
C LEU A 309 4.38 5.20 9.34
N TYR A 310 5.52 5.91 9.41
CA TYR A 310 5.58 7.26 9.97
C TYR A 310 4.65 8.22 9.23
N TYR A 311 4.70 8.24 7.90
CA TYR A 311 3.81 9.07 7.09
C TYR A 311 2.32 8.73 7.24
N LEU A 312 2.01 7.50 7.60
CA LEU A 312 0.65 7.03 7.83
C LEU A 312 0.19 7.17 9.30
N GLY A 313 1.05 7.64 10.20
CA GLY A 313 0.76 7.73 11.64
C GLY A 313 0.62 6.39 12.34
N MET A 314 1.22 5.33 11.78
CA MET A 314 1.13 3.97 12.31
C MET A 314 2.28 3.71 13.27
N ASP A 315 2.06 3.94 14.57
CA ASP A 315 3.11 3.88 15.59
C ASP A 315 3.22 2.54 16.33
N ASN A 316 2.18 1.72 16.31
CA ASN A 316 2.18 0.41 16.96
C ASN A 316 2.34 -0.69 15.90
N ILE A 317 3.35 -1.52 16.09
CA ILE A 317 3.68 -2.62 15.17
C ILE A 317 3.61 -3.93 15.94
N LEU A 318 2.78 -4.87 15.48
CA LEU A 318 2.74 -6.22 16.00
C LEU A 318 3.54 -7.13 15.07
N VAL A 319 4.68 -7.58 15.56
CA VAL A 319 5.60 -8.42 14.77
C VAL A 319 5.20 -9.88 14.90
N ASN A 320 5.04 -10.56 13.76
CA ASN A 320 4.71 -11.99 13.64
C ASN A 320 3.41 -12.39 14.36
N ASN A 321 2.35 -11.59 14.22
CA ASN A 321 1.03 -11.91 14.76
C ASN A 321 0.56 -13.30 14.30
N GLY A 322 -0.05 -14.07 15.24
CA GLY A 322 -0.46 -15.45 14.97
C GLY A 322 0.64 -16.51 15.16
N SER A 323 1.85 -16.09 15.58
CA SER A 323 2.97 -16.94 15.99
C SER A 323 3.46 -16.50 17.37
N TYR A 324 4.78 -16.60 17.65
CA TYR A 324 5.37 -15.82 18.74
C TYR A 324 5.37 -14.38 18.28
N GLN A 325 4.71 -13.50 19.02
CA GLN A 325 4.49 -12.13 18.61
C GLN A 325 5.05 -11.14 19.62
N LEU A 326 5.42 -9.96 19.11
CA LEU A 326 5.93 -8.87 19.94
C LEU A 326 5.35 -7.54 19.47
N LEU A 327 4.73 -6.80 20.42
CA LEU A 327 4.30 -5.43 20.19
C LEU A 327 5.52 -4.50 20.31
N MET A 328 5.77 -3.72 19.28
CA MET A 328 6.90 -2.78 19.18
C MET A 328 6.41 -1.40 18.77
N LYS A 329 7.22 -0.39 18.98
CA LYS A 329 6.96 0.96 18.50
C LYS A 329 7.70 1.21 17.19
N ARG A 330 7.08 1.94 16.28
CA ARG A 330 7.75 2.40 15.05
C ARG A 330 9.00 3.24 15.35
N SER A 331 8.96 4.04 16.44
CA SER A 331 10.10 4.85 16.90
C SER A 331 11.36 4.03 17.24
N ASP A 332 11.22 2.73 17.55
CA ASP A 332 12.38 1.84 17.80
C ASP A 332 13.19 1.59 16.52
N PHE A 333 12.57 1.80 15.38
CA PHE A 333 13.17 1.60 14.05
C PHE A 333 13.58 2.90 13.37
N LEU A 334 12.79 3.96 13.56
CA LEU A 334 12.98 5.26 12.96
C LEU A 334 12.49 6.34 13.93
N GLU A 335 13.42 7.20 14.36
CA GLU A 335 13.08 8.35 15.20
C GLU A 335 12.09 9.29 14.49
N ASP A 336 11.27 9.97 15.29
CA ASP A 336 10.38 11.00 14.79
C ASP A 336 11.21 12.19 14.27
N ILE A 337 10.78 12.72 13.13
CA ILE A 337 11.37 13.97 12.63
C ILE A 337 10.90 15.07 13.59
N THR A 338 11.73 15.41 14.53
CA THR A 338 11.50 16.56 15.41
C THR A 338 11.65 17.83 14.57
N GLU A 339 10.71 18.77 14.72
CA GLU A 339 10.90 20.12 14.21
C GLU A 339 12.15 20.68 14.90
N GLU A 340 13.29 20.61 14.22
CA GLU A 340 14.47 21.36 14.67
C GLU A 340 14.09 22.84 14.70
N LYS A 341 14.02 23.41 15.90
CA LYS A 341 13.80 24.82 16.09
C LYS A 341 14.92 25.59 15.40
N GLY A 342 14.69 26.07 14.20
CA GLY A 342 15.64 26.85 13.41
C GLY A 342 15.81 26.47 11.96
N ALA A 343 15.13 25.47 11.43
CA ALA A 343 15.15 25.20 10.00
C ALA A 343 14.42 26.33 9.24
N GLU A 344 15.13 27.10 8.42
CA GLU A 344 14.58 28.13 7.53
C GLU A 344 13.69 27.57 6.41
N LEU A 345 13.57 26.26 6.30
CA LEU A 345 12.74 25.58 5.29
C LEU A 345 11.34 25.35 5.85
N PRO A 346 10.28 25.69 5.09
CA PRO A 346 8.91 25.44 5.51
C PRO A 346 8.70 23.94 5.69
N VAL A 347 8.21 23.54 6.88
CA VAL A 347 7.85 22.14 7.16
C VAL A 347 6.83 21.69 6.10
N PRO A 348 7.08 20.60 5.38
CA PRO A 348 6.12 20.10 4.39
C PRO A 348 4.78 19.75 5.08
N VAL A 349 3.68 20.01 4.39
CA VAL A 349 2.35 19.62 4.88
C VAL A 349 2.29 18.11 5.04
N PHE A 350 1.88 17.68 6.23
CA PHE A 350 1.99 16.31 6.67
C PHE A 350 0.98 16.06 7.81
N ASN A 351 0.14 15.05 7.68
CA ASN A 351 -0.98 14.78 8.58
C ASN A 351 -1.06 13.30 8.97
N PRO A 352 -0.07 12.75 9.71
CA PRO A 352 -0.03 11.32 10.01
C PRO A 352 -1.21 10.86 10.85
N ALA A 353 -1.60 11.62 11.89
CA ALA A 353 -2.74 11.26 12.73
C ALA A 353 -4.04 11.20 11.92
N LEU A 354 -4.29 12.16 11.03
CA LEU A 354 -5.44 12.13 10.13
C LEU A 354 -5.39 10.90 9.20
N ARG A 355 -4.22 10.59 8.63
CA ARG A 355 -4.03 9.43 7.76
C ARG A 355 -4.38 8.11 8.47
N PHE A 356 -3.90 7.97 9.72
CA PHE A 356 -4.20 6.81 10.54
C PHE A 356 -5.72 6.66 10.77
N GLU A 357 -6.38 7.72 11.24
CA GLU A 357 -7.81 7.68 11.51
C GLU A 357 -8.64 7.43 10.24
N MET A 358 -8.24 8.00 9.10
CA MET A 358 -8.90 7.75 7.82
C MET A 358 -8.72 6.28 7.39
N ALA A 359 -7.53 5.72 7.49
CA ALA A 359 -7.26 4.33 7.13
C ALA A 359 -8.04 3.36 8.03
N ASP A 360 -8.07 3.62 9.33
CA ASP A 360 -8.80 2.80 10.32
C ASP A 360 -10.32 2.86 10.12
N LEU A 361 -10.87 4.05 9.86
CA LEU A 361 -12.28 4.21 9.50
C LEU A 361 -12.60 3.43 8.21
N MET A 362 -11.80 3.60 7.15
CA MET A 362 -12.07 2.94 5.87
C MET A 362 -11.96 1.41 5.96
N GLY A 363 -11.08 0.89 6.79
CA GLY A 363 -10.97 -0.54 7.10
C GLY A 363 -12.24 -1.10 7.75
N GLU A 364 -12.89 -0.32 8.61
CA GLU A 364 -14.17 -0.68 9.24
C GLU A 364 -15.35 -0.53 8.27
N VAL A 365 -15.41 0.60 7.57
CA VAL A 365 -16.46 0.92 6.61
C VAL A 365 -16.57 -0.16 5.53
N ARG A 366 -15.47 -0.61 4.97
CA ARG A 366 -15.42 -1.59 3.86
C ARG A 366 -15.52 -3.04 4.32
N TRP A 367 -15.51 -3.29 5.61
CA TRP A 367 -15.66 -4.65 6.12
C TRP A 367 -17.09 -5.15 5.94
N PRO A 368 -17.33 -6.25 5.16
CA PRO A 368 -18.68 -6.68 4.80
C PRO A 368 -19.38 -7.50 5.90
N VAL A 369 -18.91 -7.42 7.15
CA VAL A 369 -19.45 -8.16 8.29
C VAL A 369 -20.18 -7.21 9.23
N THR A 370 -21.41 -7.57 9.62
CA THR A 370 -22.22 -6.82 10.57
C THR A 370 -22.13 -7.49 11.96
N TYR A 371 -21.99 -6.69 13.00
CA TYR A 371 -21.94 -7.14 14.40
C TYR A 371 -22.55 -6.08 15.32
N PRO A 372 -22.99 -6.43 16.55
CA PRO A 372 -23.82 -5.54 17.39
C PRO A 372 -23.24 -4.16 17.66
N GLU A 373 -21.92 -4.04 17.87
CA GLU A 373 -21.24 -2.77 18.24
C GLU A 373 -20.72 -2.01 17.03
N ARG A 374 -21.03 -2.44 15.79
CA ARG A 374 -20.46 -1.85 14.57
C ARG A 374 -20.81 -0.39 14.38
N GLU A 375 -22.08 -0.03 14.58
CA GLU A 375 -22.53 1.36 14.43
C GLU A 375 -21.84 2.30 15.43
N GLU A 376 -21.67 1.84 16.68
CA GLU A 376 -20.96 2.59 17.70
C GLU A 376 -19.48 2.77 17.34
N LYS A 377 -18.82 1.71 16.86
CA LYS A 377 -17.43 1.78 16.40
C LYS A 377 -17.26 2.70 15.18
N LEU A 378 -18.17 2.62 14.20
CA LEU A 378 -18.16 3.51 13.04
C LEU A 378 -18.34 4.96 13.47
N ALA A 379 -19.26 5.25 14.37
CA ALA A 379 -19.46 6.60 14.90
C ALA A 379 -18.23 7.11 15.66
N ALA A 380 -17.60 6.27 16.47
CA ALA A 380 -16.38 6.62 17.21
C ALA A 380 -15.22 6.92 16.24
N LYS A 381 -14.97 6.07 15.24
CA LYS A 381 -13.94 6.26 14.23
C LYS A 381 -14.21 7.50 13.36
N LYS A 382 -15.47 7.73 12.97
CA LYS A 382 -15.86 8.97 12.27
C LYS A 382 -15.54 10.21 13.09
N ASN A 383 -15.88 10.22 14.37
CA ASN A 383 -15.57 11.32 15.25
C ASN A 383 -14.06 11.56 15.40
N ALA A 384 -13.26 10.50 15.46
CA ALA A 384 -11.80 10.61 15.48
C ALA A 384 -11.28 11.31 14.21
N VAL A 385 -11.74 10.90 13.02
CA VAL A 385 -11.41 11.55 11.75
C VAL A 385 -11.80 13.04 11.78
N LEU A 386 -13.02 13.38 12.19
CA LEU A 386 -13.49 14.78 12.23
C LEU A 386 -12.65 15.63 13.19
N ASN A 387 -12.24 15.09 14.33
CA ASN A 387 -11.37 15.77 15.28
C ASN A 387 -9.97 16.04 14.72
N GLU A 388 -9.40 15.10 13.96
CA GLU A 388 -8.10 15.31 13.30
C GLU A 388 -8.21 16.27 12.11
N LEU A 389 -9.30 16.25 11.36
CA LEU A 389 -9.55 17.19 10.26
C LEU A 389 -9.52 18.65 10.72
N VAL A 390 -10.07 18.95 11.90
CA VAL A 390 -10.09 20.32 12.45
C VAL A 390 -8.69 20.86 12.71
N LYS A 391 -7.73 20.00 13.04
CA LYS A 391 -6.32 20.35 13.33
C LYS A 391 -5.45 20.37 12.06
N SER A 392 -5.92 19.75 11.00
CA SER A 392 -5.13 19.47 9.80
C SER A 392 -4.96 20.69 8.89
N LYS A 393 -3.81 20.70 8.22
CA LYS A 393 -3.56 21.57 7.06
C LYS A 393 -3.50 20.66 5.83
N LEU A 394 -4.25 21.01 4.80
CA LEU A 394 -4.43 20.16 3.62
C LEU A 394 -3.93 20.88 2.37
N LEU A 395 -3.36 20.13 1.45
CA LEU A 395 -2.91 20.61 0.16
C LEU A 395 -4.11 20.69 -0.80
N VAL A 396 -4.25 21.82 -1.47
CA VAL A 396 -5.27 22.07 -2.48
C VAL A 396 -4.61 22.39 -3.80
N PRO A 397 -4.88 21.62 -4.87
CA PRO A 397 -4.32 21.93 -6.18
C PRO A 397 -4.93 23.23 -6.72
N VAL A 398 -4.09 24.05 -7.35
CA VAL A 398 -4.50 25.31 -7.96
C VAL A 398 -3.87 25.50 -9.33
N LYS A 399 -4.61 26.13 -10.24
CA LYS A 399 -4.03 26.77 -11.43
C LYS A 399 -4.22 28.27 -11.33
N TYR A 400 -3.25 29.02 -11.80
CA TYR A 400 -3.33 30.46 -11.92
C TYR A 400 -3.74 30.84 -13.34
N ASN A 401 -4.67 31.77 -13.46
CA ASN A 401 -5.13 32.30 -14.74
C ASN A 401 -4.34 33.57 -15.11
N GLY A 402 -3.04 33.45 -15.29
CA GLY A 402 -2.11 34.54 -15.60
C GLY A 402 -0.67 34.03 -15.68
N ASP A 403 0.25 34.81 -16.27
CA ASP A 403 1.67 34.47 -16.34
C ASP A 403 2.29 34.46 -14.94
N LEU A 404 2.46 33.26 -14.36
CA LEU A 404 3.28 33.08 -13.16
C LEU A 404 4.74 32.96 -13.55
N ASN A 405 5.58 33.89 -13.12
CA ASN A 405 7.00 33.64 -13.02
C ASN A 405 7.22 32.52 -11.96
N VAL A 406 7.62 31.37 -12.42
CA VAL A 406 7.93 30.17 -11.64
C VAL A 406 9.14 30.45 -10.75
N GLY A 407 8.94 31.05 -9.60
CA GLY A 407 10.01 31.43 -8.68
C GLY A 407 9.57 31.89 -7.29
N GLN A 408 8.27 32.06 -7.05
CA GLN A 408 7.78 32.48 -5.73
C GLN A 408 7.05 31.34 -5.02
N ASN A 409 7.65 30.86 -3.96
CA ASN A 409 7.20 29.72 -3.17
C ASN A 409 5.99 29.99 -2.25
N SER A 410 5.38 31.17 -2.29
CA SER A 410 4.19 31.47 -1.48
C SER A 410 3.30 32.52 -2.14
N LEU A 411 2.01 32.22 -2.27
CA LEU A 411 0.96 33.17 -2.61
C LEU A 411 0.32 33.68 -1.31
N SER A 412 0.33 34.98 -1.08
CA SER A 412 -0.42 35.58 0.03
C SER A 412 -1.92 35.60 -0.26
N ALA A 413 -2.75 35.59 0.78
CA ALA A 413 -4.21 35.60 0.67
C ALA A 413 -4.78 36.82 -0.11
N GLU A 414 -4.02 37.90 -0.22
CA GLU A 414 -4.37 39.08 -1.01
C GLU A 414 -4.20 38.87 -2.53
N GLN A 415 -3.45 37.87 -2.94
CA GLN A 415 -3.22 37.50 -4.35
C GLN A 415 -4.19 36.44 -4.87
N GLY A 416 -5.20 36.04 -4.12
CA GLY A 416 -6.18 35.00 -4.49
C GLY A 416 -7.10 35.35 -5.67
N GLN A 417 -7.00 36.54 -6.26
CA GLN A 417 -7.73 36.89 -7.48
C GLN A 417 -7.06 36.20 -8.66
N GLY A 418 -7.73 35.18 -9.21
CA GLY A 418 -7.28 34.43 -10.38
C GLY A 418 -6.86 32.97 -10.12
N LEU A 419 -6.99 32.48 -8.90
CA LEU A 419 -6.76 31.06 -8.59
C LEU A 419 -7.96 30.21 -9.03
N ILE A 420 -7.70 29.20 -9.83
CA ILE A 420 -8.70 28.20 -10.24
C ILE A 420 -8.48 26.96 -9.39
N LEU A 421 -9.49 26.61 -8.58
CA LEU A 421 -9.55 25.37 -7.83
C LEU A 421 -10.20 24.29 -8.70
N PRO A 422 -9.56 23.13 -8.94
CA PRO A 422 -10.16 22.07 -9.73
C PRO A 422 -11.36 21.48 -9.00
N ARG A 423 -12.26 20.89 -9.77
CA ARG A 423 -13.35 20.06 -9.28
C ARG A 423 -13.24 18.70 -9.92
N ILE A 424 -13.56 17.67 -9.15
CA ILE A 424 -13.70 16.33 -9.65
C ILE A 424 -15.14 15.87 -9.49
N THR A 425 -15.62 15.03 -10.39
CA THR A 425 -16.99 14.53 -10.38
C THR A 425 -17.01 13.01 -10.32
N ASN A 426 -17.97 12.46 -9.56
CA ASN A 426 -18.23 11.03 -9.54
C ASN A 426 -19.20 10.62 -10.68
N LYS A 427 -19.53 9.33 -10.78
CA LYS A 427 -20.48 8.81 -11.79
C LYS A 427 -21.88 9.41 -11.67
N GLN A 428 -22.27 9.79 -10.46
CA GLN A 428 -23.56 10.44 -10.17
C GLN A 428 -23.54 11.95 -10.47
N LYS A 429 -22.44 12.45 -11.08
CA LYS A 429 -22.23 13.87 -11.41
C LYS A 429 -22.18 14.81 -10.18
N GLN A 430 -21.95 14.26 -9.00
CA GLN A 430 -21.68 15.10 -7.83
C GLN A 430 -20.29 15.70 -7.95
N SER A 431 -20.16 16.96 -7.57
CA SER A 431 -18.92 17.75 -7.64
C SER A 431 -18.20 17.78 -6.29
N PHE A 432 -16.89 17.64 -6.32
CA PHE A 432 -16.03 17.62 -5.13
C PHE A 432 -14.82 18.53 -5.29
N LEU A 433 -14.46 19.22 -4.20
CA LEU A 433 -13.17 19.87 -4.06
C LEU A 433 -12.14 18.82 -3.58
N PRO A 434 -11.11 18.48 -4.37
CA PRO A 434 -10.09 17.52 -3.95
C PRO A 434 -9.09 18.18 -2.98
N LEU A 435 -8.83 17.50 -1.86
CA LEU A 435 -7.84 17.85 -0.85
C LEU A 435 -6.86 16.69 -0.66
N PHE A 436 -5.64 17.02 -0.22
CA PHE A 436 -4.61 16.01 0.00
C PHE A 436 -3.92 16.22 1.36
N THR A 437 -3.67 15.12 2.04
CA THR A 437 -3.02 15.11 3.36
C THR A 437 -1.54 15.44 3.31
N ASP A 438 -0.90 15.18 2.18
CA ASP A 438 0.53 15.33 1.96
C ASP A 438 0.89 15.34 0.47
N TRP A 439 2.15 15.58 0.17
CA TRP A 439 2.64 15.64 -1.20
C TRP A 439 2.64 14.27 -1.92
N MET A 440 2.78 13.16 -1.22
CA MET A 440 2.73 11.84 -1.85
C MET A 440 1.34 11.55 -2.41
N GLU A 441 0.29 11.94 -1.68
CA GLU A 441 -1.09 11.82 -2.15
C GLU A 441 -1.40 12.84 -3.25
N PHE A 442 -0.90 14.07 -3.12
CA PHE A 442 -1.07 15.10 -4.14
C PHE A 442 -0.48 14.66 -5.49
N GLU A 443 0.74 14.12 -5.51
CA GLU A 443 1.45 13.73 -6.72
C GLU A 443 0.85 12.52 -7.45
N LYS A 444 0.04 11.71 -6.77
CA LYS A 444 -0.74 10.65 -7.42
C LYS A 444 -1.79 11.19 -8.40
N ALA A 445 -2.34 12.38 -8.11
CA ALA A 445 -3.42 12.98 -8.88
C ALA A 445 -2.99 14.20 -9.69
N TYR A 446 -1.97 14.95 -9.24
CA TYR A 446 -1.54 16.22 -9.82
C TYR A 446 -0.02 16.30 -9.88
N LYS A 447 0.54 16.50 -11.09
CA LYS A 447 1.99 16.69 -11.25
C LYS A 447 2.40 18.08 -10.76
N ARG A 448 3.46 18.20 -9.96
CA ARG A 448 3.99 19.50 -9.44
C ARG A 448 4.34 20.49 -10.53
N ASN A 449 4.78 20.02 -11.71
CA ASN A 449 5.16 20.88 -12.82
C ASN A 449 3.95 21.59 -13.47
N ASP A 450 2.75 20.99 -13.36
CA ASP A 450 1.56 21.45 -14.06
C ASP A 450 0.57 22.15 -13.12
N TRP A 451 0.71 21.92 -11.80
CA TRP A 451 -0.19 22.41 -10.78
C TRP A 451 0.56 23.04 -9.62
N GLY A 452 0.12 24.23 -9.26
CA GLY A 452 0.48 24.83 -7.99
C GLY A 452 -0.31 24.20 -6.82
N CYS A 453 0.06 24.57 -5.62
CA CYS A 453 -0.59 24.12 -4.41
C CYS A 453 -0.77 25.28 -3.44
N VAL A 454 -1.93 25.32 -2.79
CA VAL A 454 -2.17 26.15 -1.60
C VAL A 454 -2.47 25.28 -0.41
N VAL A 455 -2.17 25.77 0.77
CA VAL A 455 -2.42 25.09 2.04
C VAL A 455 -3.66 25.68 2.68
N PHE A 456 -4.68 24.85 2.89
CA PHE A 456 -5.92 25.24 3.54
C PHE A 456 -6.07 24.55 4.90
N THR A 457 -6.68 25.28 5.85
CA THR A 457 -7.37 24.64 6.98
C THR A 457 -8.70 24.07 6.47
N MET A 458 -9.33 23.18 7.24
CA MET A 458 -10.67 22.70 6.87
C MET A 458 -11.70 23.83 6.77
N ALA A 459 -11.59 24.87 7.61
CA ALA A 459 -12.48 26.03 7.53
C ALA A 459 -12.30 26.80 6.21
N ASP A 460 -11.06 26.92 5.72
CA ASP A 460 -10.77 27.53 4.42
C ASP A 460 -11.30 26.68 3.27
N ALA A 461 -11.09 25.36 3.35
CA ALA A 461 -11.58 24.40 2.36
C ALA A 461 -13.11 24.44 2.24
N ILE A 462 -13.83 24.42 3.37
CA ILE A 462 -15.30 24.52 3.39
C ILE A 462 -15.78 25.83 2.75
N ARG A 463 -15.13 26.95 3.05
CA ARG A 463 -15.47 28.24 2.38
C ARG A 463 -15.23 28.20 0.88
N ALA A 464 -14.18 27.51 0.44
CA ALA A 464 -13.79 27.43 -0.96
C ALA A 464 -14.62 26.43 -1.79
N THR A 465 -15.44 25.57 -1.16
CA THR A 465 -16.27 24.59 -1.89
C THR A 465 -17.29 25.25 -2.80
N GLY A 466 -17.83 26.41 -2.40
CA GLY A 466 -18.93 27.05 -3.12
C GLY A 466 -20.23 26.25 -3.09
N GLY A 467 -20.36 25.29 -2.16
CA GLY A 467 -21.51 24.41 -2.03
C GLY A 467 -21.31 22.97 -2.56
N ASP A 468 -20.14 22.69 -3.13
CA ASP A 468 -19.73 21.32 -3.50
C ASP A 468 -19.33 20.50 -2.26
N ASN A 469 -19.24 19.20 -2.43
CA ASN A 469 -18.68 18.31 -1.42
C ASN A 469 -17.14 18.38 -1.40
N ILE A 470 -16.52 17.77 -0.42
CA ILE A 470 -15.05 17.63 -0.32
C ILE A 470 -14.70 16.16 -0.49
N VAL A 471 -13.56 15.89 -1.13
CA VAL A 471 -12.94 14.57 -1.09
C VAL A 471 -11.47 14.68 -0.71
N ILE A 472 -11.04 13.83 0.22
CA ILE A 472 -9.66 13.80 0.73
C ILE A 472 -8.99 12.53 0.22
N ASN A 473 -7.78 12.67 -0.33
CA ASN A 473 -6.99 11.60 -0.94
C ASN A 473 -7.81 10.73 -1.90
N PRO A 474 -8.34 11.28 -3.01
CA PRO A 474 -9.32 10.62 -3.88
C PRO A 474 -8.82 9.31 -4.51
N LEU A 475 -7.52 9.08 -4.57
CA LEU A 475 -6.92 7.88 -5.15
C LEU A 475 -6.45 6.84 -4.11
N THR A 476 -6.66 7.08 -2.83
CA THR A 476 -6.24 6.17 -1.74
C THR A 476 -7.39 5.94 -0.77
N GLU A 477 -7.49 6.74 0.29
CA GLU A 477 -8.57 6.60 1.29
C GLU A 477 -9.92 6.97 0.69
N ASN A 478 -9.94 7.98 -0.17
CA ASN A 478 -11.13 8.50 -0.84
C ASN A 478 -12.24 8.88 0.16
N LEU A 479 -11.87 9.63 1.19
CA LEU A 479 -12.81 10.11 2.19
C LEU A 479 -13.63 11.27 1.62
N THR A 480 -14.93 11.07 1.50
CA THR A 480 -15.87 12.12 1.07
C THR A 480 -16.52 12.79 2.29
N LEU A 481 -16.68 14.10 2.22
CA LEU A 481 -17.41 14.90 3.21
C LEU A 481 -18.55 15.62 2.52
N ASP A 482 -19.75 15.35 2.95
CA ASP A 482 -20.94 16.06 2.51
C ASP A 482 -21.22 17.32 3.36
N ARG A 483 -22.39 17.92 3.19
CA ARG A 483 -22.76 19.13 3.92
C ARG A 483 -22.96 18.91 5.42
N GLU A 484 -23.45 17.73 5.82
CA GLU A 484 -23.66 17.41 7.24
C GLU A 484 -22.31 17.17 7.92
N ASP A 485 -21.40 16.45 7.27
CA ASP A 485 -20.03 16.26 7.76
C ASP A 485 -19.30 17.61 7.91
N MET A 486 -19.42 18.49 6.93
CA MET A 486 -18.83 19.83 6.99
C MET A 486 -19.42 20.67 8.13
N LYS A 487 -20.72 20.56 8.42
CA LYS A 487 -21.33 21.23 9.59
C LYS A 487 -20.76 20.67 10.90
N ALA A 488 -20.62 19.35 11.02
CA ALA A 488 -20.04 18.73 12.20
C ALA A 488 -18.60 19.22 12.45
N VAL A 489 -17.78 19.31 11.40
CA VAL A 489 -16.42 19.89 11.49
C VAL A 489 -16.45 21.34 12.00
N ILE A 490 -17.37 22.17 11.49
CA ILE A 490 -17.52 23.57 11.94
C ILE A 490 -17.92 23.64 13.42
N GLU A 491 -18.80 22.77 13.89
CA GLU A 491 -19.20 22.72 15.29
C GLU A 491 -18.05 22.32 16.21
N ILE A 492 -17.29 21.30 15.84
CA ILE A 492 -16.09 20.91 16.60
C ILE A 492 -15.11 22.10 16.68
N TYR A 493 -14.87 22.80 15.55
CA TYR A 493 -14.00 23.96 15.53
C TYR A 493 -14.47 25.09 16.44
N LYS A 494 -15.78 25.36 16.49
CA LYS A 494 -16.36 26.37 17.40
C LYS A 494 -16.17 25.99 18.87
N ASN A 495 -16.40 24.69 19.19
CA ASN A 495 -16.25 24.17 20.56
C ASN A 495 -14.79 24.29 21.03
N LEU A 496 -13.82 23.98 20.17
CA LEU A 496 -12.40 24.12 20.50
C LEU A 496 -11.96 25.58 20.73
N LYS A 497 -12.63 26.55 20.08
CA LYS A 497 -12.36 27.98 20.31
C LYS A 497 -13.00 28.52 21.58
N ASN A 498 -14.12 27.95 22.01
CA ASN A 498 -14.84 28.40 23.20
C ASN A 498 -14.24 27.84 24.51
N VAL A 499 -13.35 26.87 24.44
CA VAL A 499 -12.64 26.28 25.59
C VAL A 499 -11.31 26.98 25.89
N LYS A 500 -10.88 27.92 25.03
CA LYS A 500 -9.72 28.80 25.26
C LYS A 500 -10.19 30.18 25.75
#